data_df5cf2b45241bef6bd0f5d4a367f6e0b
#
_entry.id   df5cf2b45241bef6bd0f5d4a367f6e0b
#
_cell.length_a   1.000
_cell.length_b   1.000
_cell.length_c   1.000
_cell.angle_alpha   90.00
_cell.angle_beta   90.00
_cell.angle_gamma   90.00
#
_symmetry.space_group_name_H-M   'P 1'
#
loop_
_entity.id
_entity.type
_entity.pdbx_description
1 polymer ?
#
loop_
_entity_poly.entity_id
_entity_poly.type
_entity_poly.pdbx_seq_one_letter_code
_entity_poly.pdbx_strand_id
1 'polypeptide(L)'
;MDTTVTLRATAGLPAVTLPAIGQGTWYMGEGLNPRHAEIKALQQGLDLGLSLIDTAEMYADGGAEEVVGAALKGRRDEAFLVSKVYPWNAGRHSAIAACEASLKRLGTDYLDLYLLHWPGSIPLDETLEAFERLQADGKIKRFGVSNCDLDEMQELAYTNGGDQCAINQVLYHLGSRGIEYSLLPWQREQGLPTMAYCPLAQGGRLRREMFGNPELQAIAGDLGVTVAQLLLAWSIRQVNGRRDIIAIPKAVQPEHVQQNAEAIRLQLSDDILHQLDAAFPAPARKTPLDIV
;
A
#
# COMPACT_ATOMS: atom_id res chain seq x y z
N MET A 1 -10.19 -9.10 -18.08
CA MET A 1 -10.26 -7.83 -17.31
C MET A 1 -9.00 -7.76 -16.48
N ASP A 2 -8.18 -6.72 -16.64
CA ASP A 2 -6.94 -6.61 -15.88
C ASP A 2 -7.27 -6.13 -14.45
N THR A 3 -7.01 -6.99 -13.45
CA THR A 3 -7.24 -6.74 -12.02
C THR A 3 -5.91 -6.56 -11.26
N THR A 4 -4.83 -6.35 -12.00
CA THR A 4 -3.47 -6.43 -11.48
C THR A 4 -2.66 -5.15 -11.71
N VAL A 5 -1.59 -5.01 -10.95
CA VAL A 5 -0.55 -3.99 -11.10
C VAL A 5 0.79 -4.70 -11.20
N THR A 6 1.63 -4.26 -12.12
CA THR A 6 2.95 -4.85 -12.32
C THR A 6 4.03 -3.95 -11.71
N LEU A 7 4.79 -4.50 -10.75
CA LEU A 7 6.07 -3.92 -10.36
C LEU A 7 7.12 -4.27 -11.42
N ARG A 8 7.88 -3.28 -11.84
CA ARG A 8 8.93 -3.47 -12.85
C ARG A 8 10.03 -4.44 -12.39
N ALA A 9 10.78 -4.98 -13.35
CA ALA A 9 11.99 -5.73 -13.04
C ALA A 9 13.03 -4.83 -12.37
N THR A 10 13.72 -5.33 -11.36
CA THR A 10 14.77 -4.60 -10.60
C THR A 10 15.87 -5.56 -10.18
N ALA A 11 17.13 -5.08 -10.13
CA ALA A 11 18.27 -5.81 -9.53
C ALA A 11 18.34 -7.31 -9.90
N GLY A 12 18.15 -7.64 -11.16
CA GLY A 12 18.17 -9.05 -11.64
C GLY A 12 16.92 -9.86 -11.33
N LEU A 13 15.89 -9.26 -10.73
CA LEU A 13 14.59 -9.87 -10.50
C LEU A 13 13.63 -9.56 -11.65
N PRO A 14 12.83 -10.54 -12.10
CA PRO A 14 11.79 -10.29 -13.10
C PRO A 14 10.72 -9.36 -12.55
N ALA A 15 9.95 -8.74 -13.45
CA ALA A 15 8.73 -8.05 -13.06
C ALA A 15 7.78 -9.00 -12.32
N VAL A 16 7.00 -8.46 -11.39
CA VAL A 16 6.00 -9.22 -10.65
C VAL A 16 4.64 -8.55 -10.77
N THR A 17 3.62 -9.34 -11.00
CA THR A 17 2.22 -8.89 -11.12
C THR A 17 1.48 -9.21 -9.85
N LEU A 18 0.83 -8.20 -9.27
CA LEU A 18 0.16 -8.26 -7.98
C LEU A 18 -1.32 -7.87 -8.12
N PRO A 19 -2.22 -8.36 -7.26
CA PRO A 19 -3.58 -7.86 -7.23
C PRO A 19 -3.61 -6.36 -6.93
N ALA A 20 -4.51 -5.62 -7.57
CA ALA A 20 -4.66 -4.17 -7.35
C ALA A 20 -5.24 -3.81 -5.97
N ILE A 21 -5.72 -4.79 -5.23
CA ILE A 21 -6.11 -4.65 -3.83
C ILE A 21 -5.34 -5.67 -3.00
N GLY A 22 -4.66 -5.18 -1.97
CA GLY A 22 -3.96 -5.98 -0.96
C GLY A 22 -4.62 -5.86 0.41
N GLN A 23 -3.91 -6.25 1.44
CA GLN A 23 -4.38 -6.27 2.83
C GLN A 23 -3.46 -5.40 3.70
N GLY A 24 -3.97 -4.29 4.23
CA GLY A 24 -3.29 -3.48 5.24
C GLY A 24 -3.47 -4.05 6.64
N THR A 25 -2.51 -3.80 7.53
CA THR A 25 -2.54 -4.32 8.90
C THR A 25 -2.39 -3.25 9.99
N TRP A 26 -2.45 -1.97 9.62
CA TRP A 26 -2.45 -0.89 10.61
C TRP A 26 -3.61 -1.05 11.59
N TYR A 27 -3.35 -0.91 12.87
CA TYR A 27 -4.24 -1.23 14.00
C TYR A 27 -4.51 -2.73 14.26
N MET A 28 -3.84 -3.67 13.58
CA MET A 28 -3.80 -5.05 14.03
C MET A 28 -2.75 -5.23 15.14
N GLY A 29 -2.99 -6.18 16.03
CA GLY A 29 -2.10 -6.45 17.16
C GLY A 29 -2.24 -5.49 18.34
N GLU A 30 -3.14 -4.51 18.28
CA GLU A 30 -3.39 -3.52 19.35
C GLU A 30 -4.45 -3.97 20.37
N GLY A 31 -5.00 -5.16 20.21
CA GLY A 31 -6.09 -5.65 21.08
C GLY A 31 -7.47 -5.06 20.79
N LEU A 32 -7.63 -4.28 19.72
CA LEU A 32 -8.91 -3.74 19.28
C LEU A 32 -9.86 -4.83 18.74
N ASN A 33 -9.29 -5.92 18.26
CA ASN A 33 -9.99 -7.11 17.81
C ASN A 33 -9.32 -8.35 18.42
N PRO A 34 -10.04 -9.47 18.58
CA PRO A 34 -9.41 -10.71 18.96
C PRO A 34 -8.32 -11.13 17.96
N ARG A 35 -7.12 -11.47 18.45
CA ARG A 35 -5.97 -11.84 17.59
C ARG A 35 -6.33 -12.93 16.57
N HIS A 36 -7.12 -13.93 16.98
CA HIS A 36 -7.54 -14.99 16.07
C HIS A 36 -8.43 -14.49 14.91
N ALA A 37 -9.22 -13.44 15.15
CA ALA A 37 -10.06 -12.84 14.10
C ALA A 37 -9.20 -12.08 13.08
N GLU A 38 -8.17 -11.37 13.54
CA GLU A 38 -7.21 -10.70 12.66
C GLU A 38 -6.43 -11.71 11.80
N ILE A 39 -5.96 -12.81 12.40
CA ILE A 39 -5.29 -13.90 11.67
C ILE A 39 -6.22 -14.50 10.61
N LYS A 40 -7.46 -14.84 10.99
CA LYS A 40 -8.44 -15.43 10.06
C LYS A 40 -8.79 -14.48 8.91
N ALA A 41 -8.89 -13.18 9.18
CA ALA A 41 -9.16 -12.17 8.14
C ALA A 41 -8.06 -12.16 7.08
N LEU A 42 -6.78 -12.16 7.50
CA LEU A 42 -5.65 -12.23 6.56
C LEU A 42 -5.63 -13.53 5.77
N GLN A 43 -5.90 -14.66 6.42
CA GLN A 43 -6.01 -15.97 5.75
C GLN A 43 -7.15 -15.99 4.73
N GLN A 44 -8.31 -15.47 5.08
CA GLN A 44 -9.44 -15.33 4.16
C GLN A 44 -9.07 -14.45 2.96
N GLY A 45 -8.37 -13.33 3.20
CA GLY A 45 -7.89 -12.47 2.12
C GLY A 45 -6.98 -13.22 1.14
N LEU A 46 -6.05 -14.05 1.65
CA LEU A 46 -5.21 -14.92 0.80
C LEU A 46 -6.07 -15.89 -0.02
N ASP A 47 -7.04 -16.56 0.62
CA ASP A 47 -7.96 -17.49 -0.05
C ASP A 47 -8.77 -16.81 -1.17
N LEU A 48 -9.03 -15.51 -1.04
CA LEU A 48 -9.72 -14.68 -2.04
C LEU A 48 -8.77 -14.04 -3.08
N GLY A 49 -7.47 -14.31 -3.01
CA GLY A 49 -6.47 -13.82 -3.95
C GLY A 49 -5.87 -12.46 -3.61
N LEU A 50 -6.15 -11.89 -2.42
CA LEU A 50 -5.50 -10.67 -1.92
C LEU A 50 -4.11 -11.01 -1.37
N SER A 51 -3.21 -11.40 -2.25
CA SER A 51 -1.90 -11.97 -1.89
C SER A 51 -0.90 -10.96 -1.32
N LEU A 52 -1.06 -9.66 -1.57
CA LEU A 52 -0.21 -8.62 -0.98
C LEU A 52 -0.65 -8.34 0.45
N ILE A 53 0.26 -8.46 1.41
CA ILE A 53 0.05 -8.09 2.83
C ILE A 53 1.06 -7.02 3.21
N ASP A 54 0.55 -5.86 3.65
CA ASP A 54 1.33 -4.71 4.08
C ASP A 54 1.31 -4.58 5.61
N THR A 55 2.48 -4.53 6.20
CA THR A 55 2.70 -4.30 7.64
C THR A 55 3.87 -3.35 7.87
N ALA A 56 4.26 -3.13 9.12
CA ALA A 56 5.41 -2.32 9.50
C ALA A 56 5.88 -2.67 10.93
N GLU A 57 7.17 -2.42 11.23
CA GLU A 57 7.68 -2.51 12.60
C GLU A 57 6.96 -1.54 13.56
N MET A 58 6.47 -0.42 13.02
CA MET A 58 5.71 0.58 13.77
C MET A 58 4.35 0.07 14.28
N TYR A 59 3.69 -0.80 13.53
CA TYR A 59 2.30 -1.16 13.82
C TYR A 59 2.20 -2.02 15.08
N ALA A 60 1.55 -1.50 16.11
CA ALA A 60 1.45 -2.12 17.43
C ALA A 60 2.84 -2.52 18.02
N ASP A 61 3.88 -1.69 17.73
CA ASP A 61 5.26 -1.94 18.16
C ASP A 61 5.75 -3.37 17.77
N GLY A 62 5.47 -3.75 16.52
CA GLY A 62 5.76 -5.08 15.97
C GLY A 62 4.65 -6.11 16.17
N GLY A 63 3.61 -5.80 16.92
CA GLY A 63 2.48 -6.72 17.16
C GLY A 63 1.71 -7.08 15.88
N ALA A 64 1.58 -6.15 14.93
CA ALA A 64 0.98 -6.44 13.62
C ALA A 64 1.83 -7.44 12.82
N GLU A 65 3.15 -7.32 12.84
CA GLU A 65 4.05 -8.29 12.18
C GLU A 65 3.90 -9.69 12.80
N GLU A 66 3.70 -9.80 14.11
CA GLU A 66 3.45 -11.10 14.75
C GLU A 66 2.09 -11.70 14.35
N VAL A 67 1.05 -10.87 14.16
CA VAL A 67 -0.26 -11.32 13.63
C VAL A 67 -0.09 -11.85 12.21
N VAL A 68 0.63 -11.11 11.36
CA VAL A 68 0.92 -11.51 9.98
C VAL A 68 1.73 -12.81 9.95
N GLY A 69 2.77 -12.91 10.77
CA GLY A 69 3.58 -14.15 10.88
C GLY A 69 2.74 -15.37 11.25
N ALA A 70 1.81 -15.20 12.20
CA ALA A 70 0.88 -16.27 12.57
C ALA A 70 -0.09 -16.63 11.43
N ALA A 71 -0.58 -15.64 10.67
CA ALA A 71 -1.45 -15.86 9.53
C ALA A 71 -0.75 -16.61 8.39
N LEU A 72 0.55 -16.34 8.19
CA LEU A 72 1.36 -16.91 7.11
C LEU A 72 2.02 -18.24 7.46
N LYS A 73 1.84 -18.75 8.67
CA LYS A 73 2.43 -20.03 9.09
C LYS A 73 2.02 -21.17 8.14
N GLY A 74 2.99 -21.73 7.44
CA GLY A 74 2.76 -22.77 6.42
C GLY A 74 2.21 -22.28 5.09
N ARG A 75 2.09 -20.93 4.91
CA ARG A 75 1.52 -20.29 3.71
C ARG A 75 2.37 -19.12 3.20
N ARG A 76 3.64 -19.02 3.61
CA ARG A 76 4.52 -17.88 3.29
C ARG A 76 4.60 -17.60 1.76
N ASP A 77 4.65 -18.66 0.97
CA ASP A 77 4.81 -18.56 -0.48
C ASP A 77 3.54 -18.05 -1.20
N GLU A 78 2.40 -18.00 -0.52
CA GLU A 78 1.16 -17.45 -1.06
C GLU A 78 1.09 -15.92 -0.94
N ALA A 79 1.97 -15.31 -0.13
CA ALA A 79 1.94 -13.89 0.16
C ALA A 79 3.11 -13.14 -0.48
N PHE A 80 2.80 -11.96 -1.06
CA PHE A 80 3.76 -10.91 -1.31
C PHE A 80 3.81 -10.01 -0.07
N LEU A 81 4.85 -10.17 0.74
CA LEU A 81 4.95 -9.61 2.07
C LEU A 81 5.74 -8.30 2.07
N VAL A 82 5.11 -7.25 2.59
CA VAL A 82 5.66 -5.90 2.70
C VAL A 82 5.81 -5.51 4.16
N SER A 83 6.98 -5.02 4.57
CA SER A 83 7.16 -4.33 5.85
C SER A 83 7.96 -3.04 5.66
N LYS A 84 8.14 -2.27 6.73
CA LYS A 84 8.70 -0.93 6.68
C LYS A 84 9.64 -0.68 7.84
N VAL A 85 10.69 0.07 7.59
CA VAL A 85 11.66 0.55 8.59
C VAL A 85 11.35 1.99 8.98
N TYR A 86 11.41 2.30 10.28
CA TYR A 86 11.39 3.68 10.76
C TYR A 86 12.54 4.52 10.18
N PRO A 87 12.34 5.80 9.88
CA PRO A 87 13.40 6.64 9.34
C PRO A 87 14.63 6.76 10.26
N TRP A 88 14.45 6.72 11.58
CA TRP A 88 15.58 6.73 12.53
C TRP A 88 16.30 5.40 12.65
N ASN A 89 15.72 4.31 12.15
CA ASN A 89 16.36 3.00 12.02
C ASN A 89 16.94 2.77 10.62
N ALA A 90 16.80 3.71 9.69
CA ALA A 90 17.12 3.52 8.28
C ALA A 90 18.59 3.75 7.93
N GLY A 91 19.52 3.74 8.90
CA GLY A 91 20.96 3.86 8.68
C GLY A 91 21.58 2.55 8.19
N ARG A 92 22.83 2.66 7.70
CA ARG A 92 23.63 1.60 7.09
C ARG A 92 23.64 0.26 7.86
N HIS A 93 23.68 0.32 9.18
CA HIS A 93 23.68 -0.88 10.05
C HIS A 93 22.34 -1.09 10.78
N SER A 94 21.69 0.00 11.18
CA SER A 94 20.43 -0.07 11.94
C SER A 94 19.30 -0.60 11.10
N ALA A 95 19.24 -0.31 9.80
CA ALA A 95 18.20 -0.84 8.91
C ALA A 95 18.32 -2.37 8.75
N ILE A 96 19.54 -2.90 8.74
CA ILE A 96 19.78 -4.35 8.71
C ILE A 96 19.24 -4.99 9.99
N ALA A 97 19.58 -4.44 11.16
CA ALA A 97 19.10 -4.94 12.45
C ALA A 97 17.57 -4.85 12.58
N ALA A 98 16.97 -3.73 12.13
CA ALA A 98 15.52 -3.55 12.11
C ALA A 98 14.82 -4.57 11.20
N CYS A 99 15.35 -4.82 10.00
CA CYS A 99 14.84 -5.83 9.09
C CYS A 99 14.89 -7.24 9.71
N GLU A 100 16.02 -7.61 10.32
CA GLU A 100 16.18 -8.91 10.99
C GLU A 100 15.19 -9.09 12.16
N ALA A 101 14.93 -8.01 12.91
CA ALA A 101 13.92 -8.01 13.96
C ALA A 101 12.50 -8.21 13.39
N SER A 102 12.18 -7.55 12.29
CA SER A 102 10.91 -7.74 11.55
C SER A 102 10.76 -9.17 11.05
N LEU A 103 11.79 -9.73 10.42
CA LEU A 103 11.80 -11.12 9.95
C LEU A 103 11.55 -12.12 11.09
N LYS A 104 12.14 -11.86 12.26
CA LYS A 104 11.92 -12.69 13.44
C LYS A 104 10.46 -12.65 13.92
N ARG A 105 9.83 -11.47 13.98
CA ARG A 105 8.41 -11.33 14.35
C ARG A 105 7.48 -11.98 13.32
N LEU A 106 7.81 -11.83 12.05
CA LEU A 106 7.08 -12.43 10.93
C LEU A 106 7.30 -13.94 10.78
N GLY A 107 8.35 -14.49 11.39
CA GLY A 107 8.66 -15.93 11.29
C GLY A 107 9.05 -16.36 9.87
N THR A 108 9.76 -15.52 9.13
CA THR A 108 10.20 -15.76 7.75
C THR A 108 11.64 -15.30 7.55
N ASP A 109 12.30 -15.81 6.53
CA ASP A 109 13.69 -15.47 6.20
C ASP A 109 13.80 -14.29 5.23
N TYR A 110 12.70 -13.87 4.61
CA TYR A 110 12.72 -12.79 3.61
C TYR A 110 11.42 -11.99 3.57
N LEU A 111 11.55 -10.73 3.13
CA LEU A 111 10.46 -9.86 2.69
C LEU A 111 10.47 -9.79 1.15
N ASP A 112 9.30 -9.70 0.55
CA ASP A 112 9.20 -9.43 -0.90
C ASP A 112 9.47 -7.96 -1.21
N LEU A 113 9.11 -7.07 -0.28
CA LEU A 113 9.30 -5.63 -0.39
C LEU A 113 9.56 -5.01 0.99
N TYR A 114 10.59 -4.18 1.10
CA TYR A 114 10.91 -3.43 2.31
C TYR A 114 10.95 -1.94 2.04
N LEU A 115 10.22 -1.15 2.81
CA LEU A 115 10.03 0.28 2.58
C LEU A 115 10.72 1.12 3.65
N LEU A 116 11.30 2.25 3.24
CA LEU A 116 11.51 3.39 4.14
C LEU A 116 10.13 3.99 4.45
N HIS A 117 9.73 4.02 5.74
CA HIS A 117 8.35 4.36 6.14
C HIS A 117 7.97 5.82 5.87
N TRP A 118 8.93 6.75 6.01
CA TRP A 118 8.88 8.14 5.57
C TRP A 118 10.30 8.73 5.52
N PRO A 119 10.51 9.83 4.80
CA PRO A 119 11.80 10.53 4.79
C PRO A 119 12.20 11.00 6.18
N GLY A 120 13.44 10.77 6.58
CA GLY A 120 14.00 11.17 7.87
C GLY A 120 15.28 11.99 7.74
N SER A 121 16.05 12.06 8.81
CA SER A 121 17.31 12.80 8.85
C SER A 121 18.54 11.97 8.49
N ILE A 122 18.40 10.66 8.35
CA ILE A 122 19.49 9.79 7.89
C ILE A 122 19.66 9.99 6.39
N PRO A 123 20.90 10.19 5.91
CA PRO A 123 21.16 10.33 4.48
C PRO A 123 20.63 9.15 3.68
N LEU A 124 19.99 9.44 2.55
CA LEU A 124 19.31 8.44 1.73
C LEU A 124 20.26 7.37 1.19
N ASP A 125 21.51 7.74 0.88
CA ASP A 125 22.55 6.82 0.43
C ASP A 125 22.85 5.73 1.47
N GLU A 126 22.84 6.05 2.77
CA GLU A 126 23.01 5.05 3.83
C GLU A 126 21.85 4.03 3.86
N THR A 127 20.63 4.49 3.67
CA THR A 127 19.46 3.64 3.58
C THR A 127 19.54 2.71 2.36
N LEU A 128 19.93 3.25 1.20
CA LEU A 128 20.07 2.47 -0.02
C LEU A 128 21.18 1.43 0.07
N GLU A 129 22.35 1.78 0.66
CA GLU A 129 23.42 0.81 0.92
C GLU A 129 22.94 -0.34 1.83
N ALA A 130 22.15 -0.03 2.87
CA ALA A 130 21.58 -1.06 3.72
C ALA A 130 20.59 -1.96 2.96
N PHE A 131 19.75 -1.39 2.10
CA PHE A 131 18.81 -2.16 1.28
C PHE A 131 19.54 -3.02 0.25
N GLU A 132 20.58 -2.52 -0.40
CA GLU A 132 21.44 -3.30 -1.29
C GLU A 132 22.06 -4.50 -0.56
N ARG A 133 22.57 -4.27 0.64
CA ARG A 133 23.12 -5.34 1.47
C ARG A 133 22.07 -6.38 1.86
N LEU A 134 20.87 -5.94 2.26
CA LEU A 134 19.75 -6.83 2.59
C LEU A 134 19.30 -7.66 1.37
N GLN A 135 19.34 -7.06 0.16
CA GLN A 135 19.07 -7.79 -1.08
C GLN A 135 20.16 -8.83 -1.37
N ALA A 136 21.44 -8.46 -1.23
CA ALA A 136 22.57 -9.39 -1.42
C ALA A 136 22.53 -10.57 -0.45
N ASP A 137 22.09 -10.33 0.79
CA ASP A 137 21.92 -11.36 1.83
C ASP A 137 20.61 -12.17 1.66
N GLY A 138 19.77 -11.85 0.68
CA GLY A 138 18.50 -12.51 0.41
C GLY A 138 17.38 -12.23 1.41
N LYS A 139 17.56 -11.23 2.27
CA LYS A 139 16.58 -10.85 3.32
C LYS A 139 15.43 -10.00 2.80
N ILE A 140 15.65 -9.24 1.76
CA ILE A 140 14.61 -8.54 1.00
C ILE A 140 14.79 -8.80 -0.49
N LYS A 141 13.70 -8.89 -1.23
CA LYS A 141 13.77 -9.02 -2.69
C LYS A 141 13.80 -7.66 -3.38
N ARG A 142 12.93 -6.76 -2.97
CA ARG A 142 12.81 -5.40 -3.50
C ARG A 142 12.78 -4.39 -2.36
N PHE A 143 13.09 -3.16 -2.69
CA PHE A 143 12.84 -2.05 -1.79
C PHE A 143 11.96 -0.98 -2.43
N GLY A 144 11.39 -0.15 -1.62
CA GLY A 144 10.64 1.03 -1.99
C GLY A 144 10.66 2.07 -0.89
N VAL A 145 9.84 3.08 -1.06
CA VAL A 145 9.70 4.16 -0.09
C VAL A 145 8.22 4.40 0.23
N SER A 146 7.98 5.19 1.26
CA SER A 146 6.65 5.62 1.66
C SER A 146 6.69 7.08 2.07
N ASN A 147 5.58 7.80 1.85
CA ASN A 147 5.43 9.21 2.18
C ASN A 147 6.51 10.12 1.56
N CYS A 148 6.96 9.78 0.36
CA CYS A 148 7.85 10.63 -0.44
C CYS A 148 7.03 11.44 -1.43
N ASP A 149 7.10 12.79 -1.38
CA ASP A 149 6.54 13.68 -2.38
C ASP A 149 7.46 13.75 -3.62
N LEU A 150 7.11 14.56 -4.59
CA LEU A 150 7.84 14.65 -5.86
C LEU A 150 9.32 14.96 -5.68
N ASP A 151 9.65 15.90 -4.80
CA ASP A 151 11.02 16.35 -4.62
C ASP A 151 11.89 15.21 -4.02
N GLU A 152 11.39 14.48 -3.02
CA GLU A 152 12.07 13.31 -2.45
C GLU A 152 12.18 12.16 -3.45
N MET A 153 11.14 11.95 -4.27
CA MET A 153 11.18 10.92 -5.32
C MET A 153 12.19 11.26 -6.42
N GLN A 154 12.35 12.52 -6.75
CA GLN A 154 13.38 12.97 -7.68
C GLN A 154 14.78 12.83 -7.09
N GLU A 155 14.99 13.22 -5.83
CA GLU A 155 16.23 12.99 -5.10
C GLU A 155 16.60 11.51 -5.08
N LEU A 156 15.66 10.64 -4.73
CA LEU A 156 15.83 9.18 -4.77
C LEU A 156 16.29 8.71 -6.16
N ALA A 157 15.63 9.17 -7.22
CA ALA A 157 15.95 8.75 -8.59
C ALA A 157 17.37 9.15 -9.03
N TYR A 158 17.92 10.23 -8.48
CA TYR A 158 19.30 10.68 -8.74
C TYR A 158 20.34 10.07 -7.79
N THR A 159 19.92 9.46 -6.69
CA THR A 159 20.81 8.79 -5.75
C THR A 159 21.22 7.43 -6.31
N ASN A 160 22.49 7.05 -6.12
CA ASN A 160 22.99 5.77 -6.61
C ASN A 160 22.18 4.59 -6.07
N GLY A 161 21.69 3.75 -6.96
CA GLY A 161 20.81 2.61 -6.62
C GLY A 161 19.32 2.98 -6.42
N GLY A 162 18.98 4.28 -6.36
CA GLY A 162 17.60 4.72 -6.17
C GLY A 162 16.67 4.43 -7.35
N ASP A 163 17.23 4.28 -8.54
CA ASP A 163 16.52 3.83 -9.74
C ASP A 163 15.93 2.41 -9.61
N GLN A 164 16.40 1.62 -8.63
CA GLN A 164 15.88 0.29 -8.31
C GLN A 164 14.64 0.32 -7.39
N CYS A 165 14.20 1.48 -6.94
CA CYS A 165 12.98 1.64 -6.16
C CYS A 165 11.77 1.02 -6.91
N ALA A 166 11.04 0.13 -6.23
CA ALA A 166 9.95 -0.61 -6.86
C ALA A 166 8.59 0.08 -6.73
N ILE A 167 8.38 0.90 -5.70
CA ILE A 167 7.08 1.51 -5.38
C ILE A 167 7.25 2.67 -4.40
N ASN A 168 6.30 3.61 -4.44
CA ASN A 168 6.09 4.62 -3.39
C ASN A 168 4.72 4.40 -2.75
N GLN A 169 4.67 4.26 -1.42
CA GLN A 169 3.42 4.10 -0.68
C GLN A 169 2.99 5.43 -0.08
N VAL A 170 1.84 5.94 -0.49
CA VAL A 170 1.33 7.26 -0.07
C VAL A 170 -0.17 7.20 0.24
N LEU A 171 -0.65 8.17 1.01
CA LEU A 171 -2.07 8.35 1.25
C LEU A 171 -2.78 8.73 -0.05
N TYR A 172 -3.79 7.97 -0.42
CA TYR A 172 -4.59 8.28 -1.60
C TYR A 172 -6.00 7.69 -1.52
N HIS A 173 -6.98 8.53 -1.66
CA HIS A 173 -8.39 8.18 -1.76
C HIS A 173 -9.18 9.33 -2.38
N LEU A 174 -10.46 9.10 -2.70
CA LEU A 174 -11.31 10.08 -3.40
C LEU A 174 -11.39 11.45 -2.70
N GLY A 175 -11.31 11.50 -1.36
CA GLY A 175 -11.30 12.75 -0.58
C GLY A 175 -9.91 13.35 -0.36
N SER A 176 -8.83 12.71 -0.83
CA SER A 176 -7.44 13.20 -0.76
C SER A 176 -6.71 12.87 -2.04
N ARG A 177 -6.75 13.80 -2.98
CA ARG A 177 -6.28 13.64 -4.36
C ARG A 177 -5.02 14.46 -4.67
N GLY A 178 -4.37 15.05 -3.66
CA GLY A 178 -3.24 15.96 -3.83
C GLY A 178 -2.12 15.44 -4.72
N ILE A 179 -1.83 14.14 -4.65
CA ILE A 179 -0.78 13.49 -5.45
C ILE A 179 -1.06 13.49 -6.97
N GLU A 180 -2.33 13.66 -7.37
CA GLU A 180 -2.70 13.67 -8.79
C GLU A 180 -2.15 14.89 -9.55
N TYR A 181 -1.76 15.97 -8.84
CA TYR A 181 -1.26 17.18 -9.47
C TYR A 181 0.15 16.98 -10.09
N SER A 182 1.06 16.35 -9.40
CA SER A 182 2.45 16.22 -9.86
C SER A 182 3.09 14.87 -9.57
N LEU A 183 2.95 14.32 -8.35
CA LEU A 183 3.61 13.08 -7.95
C LEU A 183 3.17 11.89 -8.79
N LEU A 184 1.87 11.65 -8.87
CA LEU A 184 1.32 10.50 -9.60
C LEU A 184 1.61 10.56 -11.11
N PRO A 185 1.48 11.71 -11.81
CA PRO A 185 1.93 11.83 -13.20
C PRO A 185 3.40 11.50 -13.40
N TRP A 186 4.29 12.04 -12.54
CA TRP A 186 5.71 11.76 -12.61
C TRP A 186 6.02 10.27 -12.38
N GLN A 187 5.42 9.65 -11.36
CA GLN A 187 5.59 8.20 -11.12
C GLN A 187 5.16 7.36 -12.33
N ARG A 188 4.06 7.74 -12.98
CA ARG A 188 3.60 7.08 -14.22
C ARG A 188 4.60 7.18 -15.36
N GLU A 189 5.22 8.34 -15.54
CA GLU A 189 6.28 8.55 -16.54
C GLU A 189 7.51 7.68 -16.24
N GLN A 190 7.83 7.47 -14.95
CA GLN A 190 8.92 6.58 -14.52
C GLN A 190 8.53 5.09 -14.53
N GLY A 191 7.28 4.74 -14.83
CA GLY A 191 6.78 3.36 -14.72
C GLY A 191 6.80 2.84 -13.29
N LEU A 192 6.67 3.73 -12.30
CA LEU A 192 6.69 3.41 -10.87
C LEU A 192 5.24 3.37 -10.33
N PRO A 193 4.75 2.21 -9.87
CA PRO A 193 3.43 2.10 -9.28
C PRO A 193 3.33 2.83 -7.93
N THR A 194 2.09 3.10 -7.52
CA THR A 194 1.74 3.68 -6.23
C THR A 194 1.01 2.65 -5.37
N MET A 195 1.39 2.53 -4.10
CA MET A 195 0.61 1.80 -3.11
C MET A 195 -0.20 2.81 -2.28
N ALA A 196 -1.52 2.72 -2.35
CA ALA A 196 -2.43 3.66 -1.69
C ALA A 196 -2.81 3.15 -0.30
N TYR A 197 -2.30 3.80 0.76
CA TYR A 197 -2.79 3.52 2.10
C TYR A 197 -3.98 4.41 2.46
N CYS A 198 -4.76 4.01 3.46
CA CYS A 198 -6.03 4.63 3.83
C CYS A 198 -7.02 4.82 2.64
N PRO A 199 -7.19 3.85 1.74
CA PRO A 199 -7.99 4.04 0.52
C PRO A 199 -9.48 4.29 0.79
N LEU A 200 -9.94 4.03 2.03
CA LEU A 200 -11.31 4.26 2.52
C LEU A 200 -11.41 5.51 3.40
N ALA A 201 -10.51 6.47 3.24
CA ALA A 201 -10.18 7.55 4.16
C ALA A 201 -9.68 7.04 5.53
N GLN A 202 -8.82 7.83 6.17
CA GLN A 202 -8.44 7.58 7.55
C GLN A 202 -9.65 7.79 8.47
N GLY A 203 -9.66 7.18 9.63
CA GLY A 203 -10.75 7.25 10.59
C GLY A 203 -11.23 8.66 10.93
N GLY A 204 -12.26 8.77 11.75
CA GLY A 204 -12.73 10.04 12.25
C GLY A 204 -13.76 10.75 11.35
N ARG A 205 -13.71 12.08 11.30
CA ARG A 205 -14.73 12.92 10.66
C ARG A 205 -14.78 12.70 9.15
N LEU A 206 -13.65 12.75 8.46
CA LEU A 206 -13.58 12.61 7.01
C LEU A 206 -14.21 11.29 6.53
N ARG A 207 -13.86 10.18 7.18
CA ARG A 207 -14.46 8.88 6.87
C ARG A 207 -15.98 8.90 7.03
N ARG A 208 -16.49 9.46 8.14
CA ARG A 208 -17.96 9.55 8.36
C ARG A 208 -18.63 10.42 7.29
N GLU A 209 -18.02 11.53 6.92
CA GLU A 209 -18.53 12.43 5.88
C GLU A 209 -18.56 11.72 4.50
N MET A 210 -17.51 10.99 4.14
CA MET A 210 -17.48 10.25 2.88
C MET A 210 -18.52 9.12 2.86
N PHE A 211 -18.58 8.30 3.90
CA PHE A 211 -19.54 7.18 3.95
C PHE A 211 -21.00 7.66 4.08
N GLY A 212 -21.22 8.82 4.67
CA GLY A 212 -22.53 9.47 4.77
C GLY A 212 -22.89 10.38 3.58
N ASN A 213 -22.01 10.53 2.60
CA ASN A 213 -22.26 11.40 1.45
C ASN A 213 -23.40 10.85 0.59
N PRO A 214 -24.50 11.61 0.37
CA PRO A 214 -25.68 11.15 -0.35
C PRO A 214 -25.39 10.75 -1.80
N GLU A 215 -24.46 11.43 -2.47
CA GLU A 215 -24.10 11.13 -3.85
C GLU A 215 -23.32 9.82 -3.95
N LEU A 216 -22.37 9.57 -3.04
CA LEU A 216 -21.64 8.29 -2.97
C LEU A 216 -22.60 7.13 -2.64
N GLN A 217 -23.55 7.37 -1.74
CA GLN A 217 -24.58 6.36 -1.41
C GLN A 217 -25.49 6.06 -2.59
N ALA A 218 -25.91 7.09 -3.35
CA ALA A 218 -26.74 6.91 -4.53
C ALA A 218 -25.99 6.12 -5.63
N ILE A 219 -24.77 6.51 -5.96
CA ILE A 219 -23.95 5.81 -6.97
C ILE A 219 -23.71 4.34 -6.55
N ALA A 220 -23.34 4.11 -5.29
CA ALA A 220 -23.12 2.76 -4.78
C ALA A 220 -24.40 1.92 -4.82
N GLY A 221 -25.54 2.52 -4.45
CA GLY A 221 -26.86 1.88 -4.51
C GLY A 221 -27.26 1.48 -5.95
N ASP A 222 -27.05 2.36 -6.91
CA ASP A 222 -27.34 2.09 -8.34
C ASP A 222 -26.45 0.98 -8.90
N LEU A 223 -25.23 0.86 -8.41
CA LEU A 223 -24.30 -0.21 -8.77
C LEU A 223 -24.53 -1.51 -7.98
N GLY A 224 -25.38 -1.49 -6.95
CA GLY A 224 -25.61 -2.65 -6.06
C GLY A 224 -24.38 -3.02 -5.22
N VAL A 225 -23.55 -2.04 -4.85
CA VAL A 225 -22.33 -2.23 -4.06
C VAL A 225 -22.31 -1.34 -2.82
N THR A 226 -21.36 -1.54 -1.93
CA THR A 226 -21.15 -0.65 -0.78
C THR A 226 -20.34 0.58 -1.18
N VAL A 227 -20.44 1.66 -0.40
CA VAL A 227 -19.59 2.85 -0.56
C VAL A 227 -18.11 2.48 -0.46
N ALA A 228 -17.75 1.54 0.41
CA ALA A 228 -16.37 1.04 0.52
C ALA A 228 -15.89 0.42 -0.81
N GLN A 229 -16.68 -0.42 -1.42
CA GLN A 229 -16.36 -1.02 -2.72
C GLN A 229 -16.23 0.03 -3.83
N LEU A 230 -17.11 1.04 -3.85
CA LEU A 230 -17.05 2.16 -4.78
C LEU A 230 -15.72 2.94 -4.61
N LEU A 231 -15.35 3.27 -3.37
CA LEU A 231 -14.11 4.00 -3.08
C LEU A 231 -12.85 3.21 -3.47
N LEU A 232 -12.85 1.90 -3.21
CA LEU A 232 -11.74 1.03 -3.63
C LEU A 232 -11.65 0.95 -5.15
N ALA A 233 -12.76 0.71 -5.84
CA ALA A 233 -12.80 0.65 -7.30
C ALA A 233 -12.31 1.97 -7.93
N TRP A 234 -12.69 3.11 -7.35
CA TRP A 234 -12.20 4.41 -7.79
C TRP A 234 -10.68 4.53 -7.59
N SER A 235 -10.16 4.14 -6.42
CA SER A 235 -8.72 4.24 -6.12
C SER A 235 -7.86 3.45 -7.10
N ILE A 236 -8.31 2.26 -7.48
CA ILE A 236 -7.58 1.37 -8.39
C ILE A 236 -8.04 1.47 -9.85
N ARG A 237 -8.81 2.50 -10.22
CA ARG A 237 -9.32 2.67 -11.58
C ARG A 237 -8.19 2.72 -12.62
N GLN A 238 -8.48 2.30 -13.81
CA GLN A 238 -7.56 2.46 -14.93
C GLN A 238 -7.49 3.93 -15.36
N VAL A 239 -6.28 4.38 -15.64
CA VAL A 239 -6.03 5.68 -16.24
C VAL A 239 -5.22 5.43 -17.51
N ASN A 240 -5.71 5.93 -18.67
CA ASN A 240 -5.09 5.68 -19.97
C ASN A 240 -4.87 4.18 -20.28
N GLY A 241 -5.83 3.34 -19.88
CA GLY A 241 -5.79 1.89 -20.10
C GLY A 241 -4.81 1.12 -19.20
N ARG A 242 -4.20 1.77 -18.21
CA ARG A 242 -3.26 1.16 -17.26
C ARG A 242 -3.79 1.23 -15.84
N ARG A 243 -3.49 0.21 -15.06
CA ARG A 243 -3.70 0.17 -13.62
C ARG A 243 -2.34 0.22 -12.94
N ASP A 244 -2.12 1.26 -12.15
CA ASP A 244 -0.82 1.57 -11.53
C ASP A 244 -0.92 1.84 -10.02
N ILE A 245 -2.11 1.57 -9.44
CA ILE A 245 -2.36 1.78 -8.01
C ILE A 245 -2.77 0.46 -7.37
N ILE A 246 -2.10 0.11 -6.27
CA ILE A 246 -2.47 -0.98 -5.36
C ILE A 246 -3.07 -0.35 -4.11
N ALA A 247 -4.34 -0.61 -3.82
CA ALA A 247 -4.97 -0.16 -2.60
C ALA A 247 -4.81 -1.20 -1.48
N ILE A 248 -4.52 -0.76 -0.25
CA ILE A 248 -4.28 -1.64 0.90
C ILE A 248 -5.26 -1.37 2.06
N PRO A 249 -6.56 -1.62 1.88
CA PRO A 249 -7.53 -1.48 2.97
C PRO A 249 -7.25 -2.50 4.08
N LYS A 250 -7.47 -2.09 5.34
CA LYS A 250 -7.47 -2.99 6.50
C LYS A 250 -8.89 -3.50 6.75
N ALA A 251 -9.04 -4.81 6.92
CA ALA A 251 -10.30 -5.42 7.30
C ALA A 251 -10.08 -6.58 8.28
N VAL A 252 -10.99 -6.74 9.25
CA VAL A 252 -11.01 -7.86 10.19
C VAL A 252 -12.32 -8.65 10.10
N GLN A 253 -13.41 -7.96 9.78
CA GLN A 253 -14.71 -8.62 9.60
C GLN A 253 -14.72 -9.41 8.29
N PRO A 254 -15.15 -10.69 8.29
CA PRO A 254 -15.15 -11.55 7.11
C PRO A 254 -15.88 -10.95 5.91
N GLU A 255 -17.00 -10.26 6.17
CA GLU A 255 -17.77 -9.58 5.14
C GLU A 255 -16.98 -8.45 4.47
N HIS A 256 -16.23 -7.65 5.24
CA HIS A 256 -15.43 -6.58 4.69
C HIS A 256 -14.24 -7.11 3.87
N VAL A 257 -13.63 -8.24 4.28
CA VAL A 257 -12.59 -8.90 3.49
C VAL A 257 -13.16 -9.37 2.14
N GLN A 258 -14.36 -9.97 2.15
CA GLN A 258 -15.05 -10.39 0.94
C GLN A 258 -15.35 -9.20 0.02
N GLN A 259 -15.91 -8.11 0.57
CA GLN A 259 -16.23 -6.88 -0.18
C GLN A 259 -14.98 -6.25 -0.80
N ASN A 260 -13.86 -6.23 -0.07
CA ASN A 260 -12.59 -5.74 -0.61
C ASN A 260 -12.12 -6.57 -1.80
N ALA A 261 -12.20 -7.89 -1.71
CA ALA A 261 -11.83 -8.78 -2.81
C ALA A 261 -12.74 -8.61 -4.04
N GLU A 262 -14.03 -8.42 -3.84
CA GLU A 262 -15.00 -8.20 -4.93
C GLU A 262 -14.77 -6.85 -5.62
N ALA A 263 -14.38 -5.81 -4.88
CA ALA A 263 -14.14 -4.46 -5.42
C ALA A 263 -13.10 -4.43 -6.54
N ILE A 264 -12.16 -5.38 -6.57
CA ILE A 264 -11.10 -5.45 -7.59
C ILE A 264 -11.67 -5.62 -9.02
N ARG A 265 -12.86 -6.19 -9.14
CA ARG A 265 -13.55 -6.47 -10.41
C ARG A 265 -14.59 -5.40 -10.77
N LEU A 266 -14.88 -4.48 -9.86
CA LEU A 266 -15.85 -3.42 -10.11
C LEU A 266 -15.29 -2.43 -11.11
N GLN A 267 -16.02 -2.24 -12.22
CA GLN A 267 -15.69 -1.22 -13.22
C GLN A 267 -16.61 -0.02 -13.06
N LEU A 268 -16.01 1.15 -13.03
CA LEU A 268 -16.73 2.41 -13.04
C LEU A 268 -16.76 2.93 -14.49
N SER A 269 -17.97 3.25 -14.99
CA SER A 269 -18.13 3.89 -16.29
C SER A 269 -17.57 5.31 -16.27
N ASP A 270 -17.28 5.85 -17.45
CA ASP A 270 -16.82 7.24 -17.57
C ASP A 270 -17.84 8.23 -16.98
N ASP A 271 -19.14 7.97 -17.12
CA ASP A 271 -20.18 8.81 -16.53
C ASP A 271 -20.09 8.82 -14.99
N ILE A 272 -19.87 7.66 -14.36
CA ILE A 272 -19.68 7.57 -12.90
C ILE A 272 -18.39 8.30 -12.49
N LEU A 273 -17.30 8.11 -13.24
CA LEU A 273 -16.05 8.80 -12.96
C LEU A 273 -16.20 10.31 -13.05
N HIS A 274 -16.93 10.82 -14.06
CA HIS A 274 -17.25 12.25 -14.19
C HIS A 274 -18.11 12.76 -13.02
N GLN A 275 -19.10 12.00 -12.56
CA GLN A 275 -19.90 12.37 -11.38
C GLN A 275 -19.03 12.45 -10.12
N LEU A 276 -18.14 11.46 -9.89
CA LEU A 276 -17.21 11.46 -8.77
C LEU A 276 -16.22 12.63 -8.86
N ASP A 277 -15.72 12.95 -10.04
CA ASP A 277 -14.82 14.10 -10.26
C ASP A 277 -15.52 15.45 -10.04
N ALA A 278 -16.81 15.55 -10.33
CA ALA A 278 -17.59 16.75 -10.06
C ALA A 278 -17.83 16.94 -8.54
N ALA A 279 -18.10 15.86 -7.83
CA ALA A 279 -18.32 15.88 -6.36
C ALA A 279 -17.01 16.04 -5.57
N PHE A 280 -15.93 15.44 -6.06
CA PHE A 280 -14.61 15.43 -5.45
C PHE A 280 -13.55 15.82 -6.50
N PRO A 281 -13.42 17.10 -6.84
CA PRO A 281 -12.56 17.53 -7.94
C PRO A 281 -11.08 17.25 -7.68
N ALA A 282 -10.36 16.95 -8.76
CA ALA A 282 -8.91 16.84 -8.72
C ALA A 282 -8.27 18.19 -8.32
N PRO A 283 -7.07 18.20 -7.74
CA PRO A 283 -6.42 19.43 -7.31
C PRO A 283 -6.05 20.32 -8.47
N ALA A 284 -6.36 21.62 -8.36
CA ALA A 284 -5.98 22.63 -9.35
C ALA A 284 -4.56 23.18 -9.14
N ARG A 285 -3.91 22.84 -8.05
CA ARG A 285 -2.54 23.26 -7.68
C ARG A 285 -1.86 22.21 -6.82
N LYS A 286 -0.53 22.27 -6.75
CA LYS A 286 0.22 21.42 -5.82
C LYS A 286 -0.19 21.74 -4.38
N THR A 287 -0.46 20.71 -3.61
CA THR A 287 -0.64 20.72 -2.16
C THR A 287 0.46 19.90 -1.51
N PRO A 288 0.82 20.14 -0.24
CA PRO A 288 1.66 19.23 0.50
C PRO A 288 1.09 17.81 0.49
N LEU A 289 1.96 16.81 0.62
CA LEU A 289 1.55 15.42 0.73
C LEU A 289 0.71 15.23 2.00
N ASP A 290 -0.48 14.64 1.87
CA ASP A 290 -1.27 14.24 3.02
C ASP A 290 -0.63 13.03 3.70
N ILE A 291 -0.46 13.12 5.02
CA ILE A 291 0.14 12.07 5.86
C ILE A 291 -0.74 11.88 7.09
N VAL A 292 -0.79 10.68 7.65
CA VAL A 292 -1.48 10.35 8.92
C VAL A 292 -0.48 9.87 9.96
#